data_84b1084176a597e51f892cd0ac76e1d2
#
_entry.id   84b1084176a597e51f892cd0ac76e1d2
#
_cell.length_a   1.000
_cell.length_b   1.000
_cell.length_c   1.000
_cell.angle_alpha   90.00
_cell.angle_beta   90.00
_cell.angle_gamma   90.00
#
_symmetry.space_group_name_H-M   'P 1'
#
loop_
_entity.id
_entity.type
_entity.pdbx_description
1 polymer ?
#
loop_
_entity_poly.entity_id
_entity_poly.type
_entity_poly.pdbx_seq_one_letter_code
_entity_poly.pdbx_strand_id
1 'polypeptide(L)'
;MRLKDKVAIVTGGAHGMGEAEARLFVREGAAVVIADMLVADGEAVAADIAASQGRARFVRTDVTSESDWQKLIAETIATYGRLDILVNNAGISGSAVGDPDALEGWTRLMAVNASSVFLGTKLAAAAMMPNGRGSIVNISSIMGFVGSSENHPGYAASKGAVRLYTKVAASKYGPSGIRVNSVHPGYLPPMLNATNAGTRAAKIEATPLRRLGEPIEVAYGVLFLASDEASFITGTELVIDGGYI
;
A
#
# COMPACT_ATOMS: atom_id res chain seq x y z
N MET A 1 11.66 -13.92 -12.66
CA MET A 1 11.26 -13.62 -11.25
C MET A 1 11.96 -12.34 -10.82
N ARG A 2 11.20 -11.25 -10.77
CA ARG A 2 11.69 -9.88 -10.50
C ARG A 2 12.01 -9.63 -9.03
N LEU A 3 11.45 -10.45 -8.11
CA LEU A 3 11.62 -10.35 -6.66
C LEU A 3 12.26 -11.61 -6.04
N LYS A 4 13.04 -12.36 -6.85
CA LYS A 4 13.68 -13.58 -6.38
C LYS A 4 14.46 -13.31 -5.06
N ASP A 5 14.20 -14.15 -4.05
CA ASP A 5 14.85 -14.12 -2.72
C ASP A 5 14.64 -12.83 -1.91
N LYS A 6 13.72 -11.95 -2.31
CA LYS A 6 13.30 -10.78 -1.53
C LYS A 6 12.27 -11.18 -0.46
N VAL A 7 12.21 -10.40 0.60
CA VAL A 7 11.19 -10.50 1.65
C VAL A 7 10.37 -9.22 1.67
N ALA A 8 9.06 -9.35 1.53
CA ALA A 8 8.14 -8.22 1.46
C ALA A 8 7.09 -8.26 2.58
N ILE A 9 6.72 -7.10 3.09
CA ILE A 9 5.51 -6.88 3.88
C ILE A 9 4.51 -6.13 3.00
N VAL A 10 3.26 -6.62 2.94
CA VAL A 10 2.13 -5.94 2.30
C VAL A 10 1.04 -5.70 3.33
N THR A 11 0.76 -4.43 3.64
CA THR A 11 -0.32 -4.07 4.56
C THR A 11 -1.66 -3.96 3.85
N GLY A 12 -2.77 -4.32 4.53
CA GLY A 12 -4.07 -4.44 3.87
C GLY A 12 -4.09 -5.58 2.85
N GLY A 13 -3.30 -6.63 3.11
CA GLY A 13 -3.04 -7.72 2.17
C GLY A 13 -4.09 -8.83 2.12
N ALA A 14 -5.16 -8.74 2.93
CA ALA A 14 -6.23 -9.73 2.95
C ALA A 14 -7.21 -9.60 1.78
N HIS A 15 -7.28 -8.43 1.12
CA HIS A 15 -8.24 -8.15 0.05
C HIS A 15 -7.70 -7.18 -1.02
N GLY A 16 -8.39 -7.15 -2.17
CA GLY A 16 -8.27 -6.11 -3.19
C GLY A 16 -6.86 -5.93 -3.75
N MET A 17 -6.35 -4.68 -3.72
CA MET A 17 -5.01 -4.38 -4.24
C MET A 17 -3.92 -5.10 -3.45
N GLY A 18 -4.00 -5.09 -2.10
CA GLY A 18 -2.99 -5.73 -1.27
C GLY A 18 -2.91 -7.23 -1.45
N GLU A 19 -4.03 -7.92 -1.62
CA GLU A 19 -4.05 -9.35 -1.98
C GLU A 19 -3.43 -9.58 -3.38
N ALA A 20 -3.78 -8.76 -4.36
CA ALA A 20 -3.22 -8.86 -5.71
C ALA A 20 -1.70 -8.64 -5.71
N GLU A 21 -1.22 -7.67 -4.93
CA GLU A 21 0.21 -7.40 -4.72
C GLU A 21 0.92 -8.58 -4.06
N ALA A 22 0.35 -9.11 -2.97
CA ALA A 22 0.93 -10.25 -2.25
C ALA A 22 1.06 -11.49 -3.16
N ARG A 23 0.00 -11.83 -3.87
CA ARG A 23 0.00 -12.94 -4.84
C ARG A 23 0.98 -12.73 -5.99
N LEU A 24 1.05 -11.52 -6.54
CA LEU A 24 1.99 -11.19 -7.61
C LEU A 24 3.43 -11.27 -7.12
N PHE A 25 3.74 -10.74 -5.95
CA PHE A 25 5.08 -10.75 -5.37
C PHE A 25 5.59 -12.18 -5.14
N VAL A 26 4.72 -13.06 -4.65
CA VAL A 26 5.08 -14.49 -4.50
C VAL A 26 5.34 -15.13 -5.84
N ARG A 27 4.52 -14.90 -6.87
CA ARG A 27 4.77 -15.42 -8.25
C ARG A 27 6.10 -14.92 -8.81
N GLU A 28 6.53 -13.73 -8.37
CA GLU A 28 7.82 -13.13 -8.74
C GLU A 28 8.98 -13.54 -7.83
N GLY A 29 8.77 -14.51 -6.92
CA GLY A 29 9.82 -15.17 -6.15
C GLY A 29 10.07 -14.58 -4.76
N ALA A 30 9.26 -13.64 -4.29
CA ALA A 30 9.36 -13.11 -2.92
C ALA A 30 8.77 -14.07 -1.88
N ALA A 31 9.26 -13.96 -0.64
CA ALA A 31 8.50 -14.34 0.54
C ALA A 31 7.67 -13.12 1.01
N VAL A 32 6.39 -13.33 1.32
CA VAL A 32 5.48 -12.22 1.63
C VAL A 32 4.86 -12.39 3.02
N VAL A 33 4.91 -11.34 3.82
CA VAL A 33 4.11 -11.22 5.04
C VAL A 33 2.89 -10.37 4.72
N ILE A 34 1.72 -10.99 4.84
CA ILE A 34 0.40 -10.37 4.70
C ILE A 34 0.04 -9.76 6.05
N ALA A 35 -0.06 -8.45 6.12
CA ALA A 35 -0.40 -7.73 7.35
C ALA A 35 -1.80 -7.12 7.23
N ASP A 36 -2.73 -7.55 8.08
CA ASP A 36 -4.11 -7.06 8.06
C ASP A 36 -4.78 -7.23 9.43
N MET A 37 -5.89 -6.54 9.67
CA MET A 37 -6.75 -6.77 10.83
C MET A 37 -7.71 -7.95 10.66
N LEU A 38 -8.03 -8.30 9.41
CA LEU A 38 -8.99 -9.35 9.01
C LEU A 38 -8.32 -10.72 9.08
N VAL A 39 -8.36 -11.35 10.25
CA VAL A 39 -7.61 -12.58 10.54
C VAL A 39 -8.00 -13.72 9.61
N ALA A 40 -9.31 -14.03 9.52
CA ALA A 40 -9.79 -15.17 8.74
C ALA A 40 -9.43 -15.04 7.24
N ASP A 41 -9.60 -13.83 6.68
CA ASP A 41 -9.34 -13.56 5.26
C ASP A 41 -7.83 -13.57 4.96
N GLY A 42 -7.04 -12.95 5.84
CA GLY A 42 -5.58 -12.93 5.71
C GLY A 42 -4.94 -14.31 5.83
N GLU A 43 -5.42 -15.13 6.76
CA GLU A 43 -5.01 -16.54 6.90
C GLU A 43 -5.41 -17.37 5.66
N ALA A 44 -6.62 -17.15 5.12
CA ALA A 44 -7.06 -17.82 3.90
C ALA A 44 -6.17 -17.48 2.69
N VAL A 45 -5.83 -16.20 2.49
CA VAL A 45 -4.90 -15.78 1.42
C VAL A 45 -3.53 -16.42 1.60
N ALA A 46 -2.99 -16.43 2.82
CA ALA A 46 -1.69 -17.03 3.10
C ALA A 46 -1.70 -18.56 2.85
N ALA A 47 -2.77 -19.25 3.27
CA ALA A 47 -2.95 -20.68 3.06
C ALA A 47 -3.04 -21.05 1.56
N ASP A 48 -3.81 -20.27 0.78
CA ASP A 48 -3.96 -20.48 -0.65
C ASP A 48 -2.63 -20.28 -1.40
N ILE A 49 -1.86 -19.25 -1.03
CA ILE A 49 -0.51 -19.04 -1.55
C ILE A 49 0.41 -20.22 -1.19
N ALA A 50 0.35 -20.72 0.04
CA ALA A 50 1.16 -21.84 0.49
C ALA A 50 0.79 -23.15 -0.24
N ALA A 51 -0.50 -23.38 -0.51
CA ALA A 51 -0.97 -24.52 -1.30
C ALA A 51 -0.39 -24.53 -2.73
N SER A 52 -0.06 -23.37 -3.27
CA SER A 52 0.62 -23.19 -4.56
C SER A 52 2.15 -23.17 -4.44
N GLN A 53 2.72 -23.71 -3.36
CA GLN A 53 4.16 -23.72 -3.04
C GLN A 53 4.79 -22.32 -2.90
N GLY A 54 3.99 -21.30 -2.70
CA GLY A 54 4.46 -19.95 -2.44
C GLY A 54 4.86 -19.76 -0.97
N ARG A 55 5.71 -18.77 -0.70
CA ARG A 55 6.13 -18.43 0.65
C ARG A 55 5.32 -17.22 1.15
N ALA A 56 4.25 -17.47 1.87
CA ALA A 56 3.46 -16.42 2.52
C ALA A 56 3.18 -16.74 3.98
N ARG A 57 3.01 -15.69 4.79
CA ARG A 57 2.58 -15.75 6.19
C ARG A 57 1.64 -14.60 6.46
N PHE A 58 0.62 -14.84 7.27
CA PHE A 58 -0.25 -13.80 7.81
C PHE A 58 0.23 -13.35 9.19
N VAL A 59 0.16 -12.04 9.45
CA VAL A 59 0.37 -11.43 10.77
C VAL A 59 -0.73 -10.40 11.01
N ARG A 60 -1.54 -10.63 12.04
CA ARG A 60 -2.58 -9.67 12.44
C ARG A 60 -1.91 -8.36 12.85
N THR A 61 -2.29 -7.26 12.20
CA THR A 61 -1.66 -5.95 12.37
C THR A 61 -2.69 -4.84 12.28
N ASP A 62 -2.78 -4.02 13.32
CA ASP A 62 -3.40 -2.71 13.23
C ASP A 62 -2.32 -1.68 12.85
N VAL A 63 -2.41 -1.15 11.64
CA VAL A 63 -1.42 -0.21 11.12
C VAL A 63 -1.37 1.14 11.86
N THR A 64 -2.36 1.44 12.71
CA THR A 64 -2.36 2.62 13.57
C THR A 64 -1.58 2.41 14.86
N SER A 65 -1.21 1.17 15.19
CA SER A 65 -0.50 0.76 16.41
C SER A 65 1.01 0.64 16.14
N GLU A 66 1.82 1.46 16.78
CA GLU A 66 3.30 1.34 16.68
C GLU A 66 3.81 0.01 17.23
N SER A 67 3.18 -0.55 18.27
CA SER A 67 3.54 -1.86 18.83
C SER A 67 3.24 -3.01 17.86
N ASP A 68 2.14 -2.93 17.11
CA ASP A 68 1.83 -3.95 16.09
C ASP A 68 2.85 -3.89 14.96
N TRP A 69 3.28 -2.70 14.53
CA TRP A 69 4.37 -2.54 13.57
C TRP A 69 5.68 -3.14 14.04
N GLN A 70 6.07 -2.89 15.30
CA GLN A 70 7.30 -3.47 15.89
C GLN A 70 7.24 -4.99 15.88
N LYS A 71 6.10 -5.56 16.28
CA LYS A 71 5.85 -7.00 16.25
C LYS A 71 5.93 -7.55 14.82
N LEU A 72 5.23 -6.92 13.86
CA LEU A 72 5.21 -7.33 12.46
C LEU A 72 6.62 -7.43 11.87
N ILE A 73 7.44 -6.40 12.07
CA ILE A 73 8.82 -6.37 11.58
C ILE A 73 9.69 -7.42 12.28
N ALA A 74 9.58 -7.53 13.60
CA ALA A 74 10.33 -8.53 14.37
C ALA A 74 9.99 -9.97 13.92
N GLU A 75 8.71 -10.29 13.74
CA GLU A 75 8.28 -11.61 13.23
C GLU A 75 8.74 -11.86 11.80
N THR A 76 8.73 -10.82 10.94
CA THR A 76 9.24 -10.93 9.56
C THR A 76 10.71 -11.28 9.55
N ILE A 77 11.53 -10.58 10.34
CA ILE A 77 12.98 -10.82 10.41
C ILE A 77 13.25 -12.18 11.06
N ALA A 78 12.55 -12.54 12.13
CA ALA A 78 12.71 -13.85 12.76
C ALA A 78 12.40 -15.02 11.83
N THR A 79 11.41 -14.85 10.93
CA THR A 79 10.97 -15.90 10.00
C THR A 79 11.86 -15.99 8.75
N TYR A 80 12.25 -14.84 8.19
CA TYR A 80 12.91 -14.79 6.87
C TYR A 80 14.30 -14.17 6.89
N GLY A 81 14.79 -13.73 8.05
CA GLY A 81 16.15 -13.19 8.25
C GLY A 81 16.34 -11.74 7.79
N ARG A 82 15.38 -11.14 7.10
CA ARG A 82 15.50 -9.80 6.48
C ARG A 82 14.17 -9.16 6.13
N LEU A 83 14.20 -7.88 5.82
CA LEU A 83 13.12 -7.15 5.15
C LEU A 83 13.73 -6.37 3.97
N ASP A 84 13.18 -6.54 2.76
CA ASP A 84 13.62 -5.85 1.54
C ASP A 84 12.58 -4.86 1.01
N ILE A 85 11.29 -5.18 1.19
CA ILE A 85 10.19 -4.43 0.57
C ILE A 85 9.09 -4.20 1.61
N LEU A 86 8.61 -2.95 1.67
CA LEU A 86 7.36 -2.61 2.36
C LEU A 86 6.38 -2.00 1.35
N VAL A 87 5.16 -2.52 1.30
CA VAL A 87 4.03 -1.87 0.63
C VAL A 87 3.06 -1.36 1.69
N ASN A 88 3.01 -0.04 1.87
CA ASN A 88 2.00 0.63 2.69
C ASN A 88 0.72 0.79 1.86
N ASN A 89 -0.06 -0.31 1.77
CA ASN A 89 -1.31 -0.35 1.00
C ASN A 89 -2.55 -0.20 1.89
N ALA A 90 -2.49 -0.58 3.16
CA ALA A 90 -3.63 -0.46 4.06
C ALA A 90 -4.25 0.95 4.06
N GLY A 91 -5.58 1.01 3.97
CA GLY A 91 -6.30 2.27 3.94
C GLY A 91 -7.81 2.07 3.99
N ILE A 92 -8.51 3.13 4.33
CA ILE A 92 -9.98 3.18 4.36
C ILE A 92 -10.51 4.26 3.43
N SER A 93 -11.71 4.01 2.87
CA SER A 93 -12.45 4.98 2.07
C SER A 93 -13.02 6.09 2.94
N GLY A 94 -13.17 7.30 2.39
CA GLY A 94 -13.91 8.38 3.04
C GLY A 94 -15.36 8.01 3.34
N SER A 95 -15.99 7.16 2.52
CA SER A 95 -17.36 6.68 2.77
C SER A 95 -17.48 5.70 3.96
N ALA A 96 -16.37 5.25 4.50
CA ALA A 96 -16.37 4.35 5.67
C ALA A 96 -16.46 5.09 7.03
N VAL A 97 -16.40 6.43 7.06
CA VAL A 97 -16.29 7.21 8.29
C VAL A 97 -17.48 8.15 8.58
N GLY A 98 -18.54 8.09 7.76
CA GLY A 98 -19.79 8.81 8.02
C GLY A 98 -19.72 10.29 7.61
N ASP A 99 -20.12 11.19 8.52
CA ASP A 99 -20.26 12.62 8.29
C ASP A 99 -18.92 13.26 7.87
N PRO A 100 -18.83 13.86 6.66
CA PRO A 100 -17.60 14.46 6.16
C PRO A 100 -17.14 15.70 6.95
N ASP A 101 -18.04 16.35 7.71
CA ASP A 101 -17.73 17.53 8.51
C ASP A 101 -17.36 17.18 9.97
N ALA A 102 -17.47 15.90 10.35
CA ALA A 102 -17.11 15.44 11.68
C ALA A 102 -15.60 15.26 11.84
N LEU A 103 -15.02 15.87 12.88
CA LEU A 103 -13.58 15.74 13.21
C LEU A 103 -13.17 14.28 13.46
N GLU A 104 -14.08 13.43 13.95
CA GLU A 104 -13.80 12.01 14.19
C GLU A 104 -13.44 11.29 12.90
N GLY A 105 -14.24 11.49 11.82
CA GLY A 105 -13.98 10.91 10.50
C GLY A 105 -12.64 11.36 9.91
N TRP A 106 -12.36 12.66 10.01
CA TRP A 106 -11.07 13.22 9.62
C TRP A 106 -9.91 12.56 10.37
N THR A 107 -9.99 12.51 11.70
CA THR A 107 -8.94 11.96 12.55
C THR A 107 -8.69 10.49 12.24
N ARG A 108 -9.75 9.70 12.03
CA ARG A 108 -9.63 8.29 11.66
C ARG A 108 -8.99 8.09 10.30
N LEU A 109 -9.38 8.88 9.30
CA LEU A 109 -8.76 8.85 7.97
C LEU A 109 -7.27 9.20 8.02
N MET A 110 -6.91 10.25 8.74
CA MET A 110 -5.50 10.62 8.93
C MET A 110 -4.72 9.54 9.65
N ALA A 111 -5.27 8.94 10.70
CA ALA A 111 -4.61 7.86 11.45
C ALA A 111 -4.32 6.65 10.55
N VAL A 112 -5.35 6.16 9.83
CA VAL A 112 -5.23 4.94 9.02
C VAL A 112 -4.51 5.18 7.69
N ASN A 113 -4.78 6.30 6.98
CA ASN A 113 -4.27 6.49 5.63
C ASN A 113 -2.93 7.26 5.57
N ALA A 114 -2.56 8.02 6.59
CA ALA A 114 -1.36 8.86 6.59
C ALA A 114 -0.40 8.53 7.74
N SER A 115 -0.84 8.55 9.00
CA SER A 115 0.03 8.29 10.14
C SER A 115 0.59 6.86 10.13
N SER A 116 -0.21 5.89 9.68
CA SER A 116 0.25 4.51 9.50
C SER A 116 1.40 4.40 8.49
N VAL A 117 1.31 5.14 7.38
CA VAL A 117 2.37 5.18 6.35
C VAL A 117 3.66 5.76 6.91
N PHE A 118 3.56 6.80 7.76
CA PHE A 118 4.71 7.33 8.49
C PHE A 118 5.33 6.27 9.41
N LEU A 119 4.52 5.58 10.23
CA LEU A 119 4.99 4.53 11.14
C LEU A 119 5.65 3.39 10.39
N GLY A 120 4.98 2.84 9.39
CA GLY A 120 5.49 1.74 8.58
C GLY A 120 6.79 2.10 7.87
N THR A 121 6.84 3.26 7.22
CA THR A 121 8.06 3.73 6.54
C THR A 121 9.21 3.92 7.51
N LYS A 122 8.99 4.56 8.68
CA LYS A 122 10.01 4.78 9.71
C LYS A 122 10.60 3.46 10.21
N LEU A 123 9.75 2.53 10.58
CA LEU A 123 10.18 1.27 11.21
C LEU A 123 10.77 0.29 10.20
N ALA A 124 10.19 0.18 9.00
CA ALA A 124 10.75 -0.63 7.94
C ALA A 124 12.11 -0.10 7.45
N ALA A 125 12.26 1.22 7.27
CA ALA A 125 13.55 1.80 6.91
C ALA A 125 14.62 1.48 7.96
N ALA A 126 14.31 1.58 9.26
CA ALA A 126 15.23 1.20 10.31
C ALA A 126 15.67 -0.28 10.23
N ALA A 127 14.75 -1.17 9.86
CA ALA A 127 15.04 -2.60 9.67
C ALA A 127 15.83 -2.90 8.38
N MET A 128 15.69 -2.07 7.35
CA MET A 128 16.38 -2.22 6.07
C MET A 128 17.79 -1.62 6.08
N MET A 129 18.03 -0.55 6.86
CA MET A 129 19.31 0.17 6.91
C MET A 129 20.55 -0.73 7.15
N PRO A 130 20.53 -1.74 8.03
CA PRO A 130 21.68 -2.62 8.20
C PRO A 130 22.08 -3.39 6.93
N ASN A 131 21.14 -3.61 6.03
CA ASN A 131 21.37 -4.29 4.75
C ASN A 131 21.81 -3.33 3.63
N GLY A 132 21.80 -2.01 3.85
CA GLY A 132 22.17 -0.98 2.88
C GLY A 132 21.28 -0.94 1.64
N ARG A 133 20.08 -1.52 1.69
CA ARG A 133 19.12 -1.56 0.57
C ARG A 133 17.71 -1.80 1.04
N GLY A 134 16.74 -1.27 0.31
CA GLY A 134 15.32 -1.49 0.53
C GLY A 134 14.46 -0.75 -0.48
N SER A 135 13.19 -1.15 -0.60
CA SER A 135 12.19 -0.45 -1.37
C SER A 135 10.89 -0.31 -0.59
N ILE A 136 10.41 0.91 -0.45
CA ILE A 136 9.14 1.23 0.20
C ILE A 136 8.22 1.83 -0.84
N VAL A 137 7.02 1.26 -1.00
CA VAL A 137 5.99 1.75 -1.90
C VAL A 137 4.77 2.17 -1.09
N ASN A 138 4.42 3.44 -1.17
CA ASN A 138 3.29 4.03 -0.45
C ASN A 138 2.09 4.18 -1.39
N ILE A 139 0.95 3.58 -1.06
CA ILE A 139 -0.26 3.70 -1.88
C ILE A 139 -1.01 4.98 -1.47
N SER A 140 -0.95 5.96 -2.36
CA SER A 140 -1.71 7.20 -2.27
C SER A 140 -3.03 7.05 -3.07
N SER A 141 -3.35 8.02 -3.92
CA SER A 141 -4.52 8.08 -4.80
C SER A 141 -4.37 9.24 -5.77
N ILE A 142 -5.11 9.24 -6.88
CA ILE A 142 -5.38 10.47 -7.67
C ILE A 142 -5.92 11.60 -6.78
N MET A 143 -6.67 11.27 -5.73
CA MET A 143 -7.16 12.25 -4.74
C MET A 143 -6.05 12.90 -3.90
N GLY A 144 -4.82 12.47 -4.03
CA GLY A 144 -3.63 13.18 -3.52
C GLY A 144 -3.14 14.30 -4.44
N PHE A 145 -3.65 14.40 -5.66
CA PHE A 145 -3.35 15.46 -6.64
C PHE A 145 -4.52 16.44 -6.81
N VAL A 146 -5.75 15.91 -6.86
CA VAL A 146 -6.95 16.68 -7.15
C VAL A 146 -7.97 16.56 -6.02
N GLY A 147 -8.69 17.64 -5.76
CA GLY A 147 -9.81 17.66 -4.83
C GLY A 147 -11.12 17.37 -5.57
N SER A 148 -12.10 16.82 -4.85
CA SER A 148 -13.48 16.69 -5.32
C SER A 148 -14.42 16.91 -4.15
N SER A 149 -15.48 17.67 -4.36
CA SER A 149 -16.54 17.88 -3.36
C SER A 149 -17.32 16.60 -3.01
N GLU A 150 -17.20 15.57 -3.83
CA GLU A 150 -17.82 14.26 -3.58
C GLU A 150 -17.04 13.37 -2.63
N ASN A 151 -15.80 13.73 -2.33
CA ASN A 151 -14.93 12.95 -1.45
C ASN A 151 -14.86 13.56 -0.05
N HIS A 152 -14.75 12.70 0.94
CA HIS A 152 -14.48 13.16 2.30
C HIS A 152 -13.16 13.95 2.34
N PRO A 153 -13.14 15.19 2.90
CA PRO A 153 -11.93 16.03 2.88
C PRO A 153 -10.72 15.37 3.53
N GLY A 154 -10.93 14.60 4.62
CA GLY A 154 -9.88 13.85 5.28
C GLY A 154 -9.26 12.75 4.40
N TYR A 155 -10.01 12.19 3.43
CA TYR A 155 -9.43 11.21 2.49
C TYR A 155 -8.42 11.89 1.56
N ALA A 156 -8.83 12.95 0.86
CA ALA A 156 -7.94 13.67 -0.05
C ALA A 156 -6.72 14.24 0.70
N ALA A 157 -6.94 14.86 1.87
CA ALA A 157 -5.86 15.38 2.71
C ALA A 157 -4.87 14.27 3.12
N SER A 158 -5.36 13.09 3.54
CA SER A 158 -4.50 11.97 3.92
C SER A 158 -3.66 11.46 2.74
N LYS A 159 -4.25 11.39 1.54
CA LYS A 159 -3.54 10.94 0.33
C LYS A 159 -2.55 12.00 -0.20
N GLY A 160 -2.85 13.29 -0.03
CA GLY A 160 -1.89 14.38 -0.24
C GLY A 160 -0.71 14.33 0.73
N ALA A 161 -0.98 14.03 2.01
CA ALA A 161 0.07 13.84 3.03
C ALA A 161 1.01 12.68 2.66
N VAL A 162 0.48 11.53 2.23
CA VAL A 162 1.29 10.37 1.77
C VAL A 162 2.17 10.75 0.59
N ARG A 163 1.59 11.45 -0.40
CA ARG A 163 2.31 11.92 -1.59
C ARG A 163 3.54 12.73 -1.22
N LEU A 164 3.38 13.75 -0.40
CA LEU A 164 4.48 14.66 -0.06
C LEU A 164 5.45 14.04 0.95
N TYR A 165 4.93 13.26 1.92
CA TYR A 165 5.77 12.52 2.86
C TYR A 165 6.71 11.54 2.15
N THR A 166 6.26 10.89 1.08
CA THR A 166 7.09 10.00 0.26
C THR A 166 8.36 10.69 -0.24
N LYS A 167 8.27 11.93 -0.71
CA LYS A 167 9.43 12.71 -1.17
C LYS A 167 10.41 13.02 -0.02
N VAL A 168 9.87 13.37 1.15
CA VAL A 168 10.68 13.61 2.36
C VAL A 168 11.39 12.31 2.77
N ALA A 169 10.68 11.18 2.80
CA ALA A 169 11.24 9.89 3.15
C ALA A 169 12.31 9.42 2.14
N ALA A 170 12.08 9.64 0.84
CA ALA A 170 13.05 9.35 -0.22
C ALA A 170 14.37 10.11 0.00
N SER A 171 14.29 11.40 0.29
CA SER A 171 15.46 12.23 0.59
C SER A 171 16.18 11.77 1.87
N LYS A 172 15.41 11.43 2.91
CA LYS A 172 15.96 11.01 4.21
C LYS A 172 16.67 9.66 4.15
N TYR A 173 16.08 8.67 3.48
CA TYR A 173 16.55 7.29 3.52
C TYR A 173 17.38 6.88 2.29
N GLY A 174 17.39 7.70 1.24
CA GLY A 174 18.19 7.50 0.03
C GLY A 174 19.69 7.28 0.32
N PRO A 175 20.35 8.08 1.20
CA PRO A 175 21.74 7.85 1.57
C PRO A 175 22.01 6.48 2.19
N SER A 176 20.99 5.81 2.73
CA SER A 176 21.08 4.44 3.28
C SER A 176 20.72 3.36 2.24
N GLY A 177 20.60 3.70 0.96
CA GLY A 177 20.25 2.76 -0.11
C GLY A 177 18.77 2.33 -0.12
N ILE A 178 17.88 3.07 0.58
CA ILE A 178 16.45 2.76 0.65
C ILE A 178 15.70 3.72 -0.27
N ARG A 179 15.00 3.15 -1.26
CA ARG A 179 14.11 3.89 -2.15
C ARG A 179 12.71 3.99 -1.56
N VAL A 180 12.08 5.16 -1.69
CA VAL A 180 10.69 5.37 -1.25
C VAL A 180 9.93 6.06 -2.37
N ASN A 181 8.86 5.41 -2.87
CA ASN A 181 8.07 5.91 -3.98
C ASN A 181 6.57 5.83 -3.65
N SER A 182 5.74 6.59 -4.35
CA SER A 182 4.29 6.51 -4.22
C SER A 182 3.62 6.04 -5.51
N VAL A 183 2.53 5.27 -5.34
CA VAL A 183 1.62 4.87 -6.41
C VAL A 183 0.29 5.58 -6.19
N HIS A 184 -0.30 6.06 -7.27
CA HIS A 184 -1.53 6.85 -7.25
C HIS A 184 -2.59 6.19 -8.14
N PRO A 185 -3.34 5.21 -7.60
CA PRO A 185 -4.41 4.57 -8.35
C PRO A 185 -5.55 5.55 -8.67
N GLY A 186 -6.15 5.35 -9.84
CA GLY A 186 -7.41 5.95 -10.23
C GLY A 186 -8.62 5.19 -9.70
N TYR A 187 -9.69 5.19 -10.47
CA TYR A 187 -10.91 4.48 -10.10
C TYR A 187 -10.78 2.97 -10.32
N LEU A 188 -10.92 2.24 -9.23
CA LEU A 188 -10.94 0.78 -9.15
C LEU A 188 -12.32 0.29 -8.69
N PRO A 189 -12.61 -1.03 -8.67
CA PRO A 189 -13.73 -1.58 -7.94
C PRO A 189 -13.75 -1.07 -6.49
N PRO A 190 -14.92 -0.91 -5.86
CA PRO A 190 -15.03 -0.36 -4.52
C PRO A 190 -14.15 -1.11 -3.51
N MET A 191 -13.51 -0.37 -2.61
CA MET A 191 -12.85 -0.95 -1.44
C MET A 191 -13.89 -1.70 -0.59
N LEU A 192 -13.45 -2.71 0.16
CA LEU A 192 -14.32 -3.56 0.97
C LEU A 192 -15.29 -2.77 1.88
N ASN A 193 -14.83 -1.63 2.39
CA ASN A 193 -15.57 -0.75 3.29
C ASN A 193 -16.21 0.46 2.58
N ALA A 194 -16.25 0.51 1.25
CA ALA A 194 -16.87 1.59 0.52
C ALA A 194 -18.37 1.38 0.31
N THR A 195 -19.18 2.38 0.66
CA THR A 195 -20.64 2.31 0.59
C THR A 195 -21.24 2.92 -0.68
N ASN A 196 -20.47 3.68 -1.48
CA ASN A 196 -20.96 4.41 -2.65
C ASN A 196 -20.76 3.62 -3.95
N ALA A 197 -21.84 2.93 -4.39
CA ALA A 197 -21.92 2.34 -5.74
C ALA A 197 -22.44 3.34 -6.81
N GLY A 198 -23.05 4.45 -6.40
CA GLY A 198 -23.92 5.30 -7.24
C GLY A 198 -23.25 6.10 -8.34
N THR A 199 -21.93 6.06 -8.49
CA THR A 199 -21.19 6.88 -9.46
C THR A 199 -20.30 6.07 -10.40
N ARG A 200 -20.54 4.74 -10.52
CA ARG A 200 -19.67 3.89 -11.37
C ARG A 200 -19.63 4.36 -12.81
N ALA A 201 -20.80 4.67 -13.40
CA ALA A 201 -20.90 5.15 -14.78
C ALA A 201 -20.15 6.47 -14.97
N ALA A 202 -20.31 7.43 -14.06
CA ALA A 202 -19.63 8.72 -14.11
C ALA A 202 -18.10 8.56 -14.01
N LYS A 203 -17.62 7.66 -13.14
CA LYS A 203 -16.18 7.35 -13.01
C LYS A 203 -15.61 6.74 -14.29
N ILE A 204 -16.35 5.84 -14.94
CA ILE A 204 -15.99 5.25 -16.23
C ILE A 204 -15.95 6.33 -17.31
N GLU A 205 -16.94 7.20 -17.35
CA GLU A 205 -17.03 8.29 -18.31
C GLU A 205 -15.90 9.30 -18.14
N ALA A 206 -15.53 9.63 -16.91
CA ALA A 206 -14.44 10.54 -16.60
C ALA A 206 -13.06 9.95 -16.90
N THR A 207 -12.93 8.63 -16.99
CA THR A 207 -11.65 7.95 -17.26
C THR A 207 -11.41 7.86 -18.77
N PRO A 208 -10.33 8.40 -19.34
CA PRO A 208 -10.05 8.32 -20.78
C PRO A 208 -10.05 6.90 -21.35
N LEU A 209 -9.55 5.90 -20.62
CA LEU A 209 -9.64 4.48 -21.05
C LEU A 209 -11.03 3.87 -20.94
N ARG A 210 -12.06 4.65 -20.50
CA ARG A 210 -13.49 4.25 -20.48
C ARG A 210 -13.78 2.97 -19.71
N ARG A 211 -12.98 2.67 -18.69
CA ARG A 211 -13.21 1.57 -17.75
C ARG A 211 -12.63 1.88 -16.38
N LEU A 212 -13.01 1.09 -15.39
CA LEU A 212 -12.27 1.03 -14.13
C LEU A 212 -10.97 0.24 -14.33
N GLY A 213 -9.95 0.57 -13.57
CA GLY A 213 -8.77 -0.25 -13.46
C GLY A 213 -9.04 -1.53 -12.65
N GLU A 214 -8.13 -2.49 -12.72
CA GLU A 214 -8.16 -3.72 -11.93
C GLU A 214 -7.05 -3.69 -10.85
N PRO A 215 -7.24 -4.34 -9.70
CA PRO A 215 -6.22 -4.42 -8.66
C PRO A 215 -4.86 -4.90 -9.16
N ILE A 216 -4.85 -5.85 -10.09
CA ILE A 216 -3.62 -6.40 -10.67
C ILE A 216 -2.84 -5.36 -11.51
N GLU A 217 -3.54 -4.40 -12.13
CA GLU A 217 -2.87 -3.36 -12.93
C GLU A 217 -2.09 -2.41 -12.02
N VAL A 218 -2.61 -2.11 -10.82
CA VAL A 218 -1.88 -1.38 -9.80
C VAL A 218 -0.70 -2.21 -9.26
N ALA A 219 -0.95 -3.50 -8.99
CA ALA A 219 0.09 -4.40 -8.48
C ALA A 219 1.30 -4.50 -9.43
N TYR A 220 1.13 -4.41 -10.75
CA TYR A 220 2.25 -4.37 -11.69
C TYR A 220 3.12 -3.12 -11.52
N GLY A 221 2.53 -1.96 -11.27
CA GLY A 221 3.28 -0.74 -10.98
C GLY A 221 4.01 -0.81 -9.63
N VAL A 222 3.36 -1.38 -8.62
CA VAL A 222 3.97 -1.63 -7.29
C VAL A 222 5.14 -2.61 -7.42
N LEU A 223 4.98 -3.69 -8.17
CA LEU A 223 6.03 -4.66 -8.47
C LEU A 223 7.25 -3.99 -9.15
N PHE A 224 7.01 -3.15 -10.15
CA PHE A 224 8.08 -2.41 -10.82
C PHE A 224 8.88 -1.57 -9.82
N LEU A 225 8.21 -0.75 -9.01
CA LEU A 225 8.88 0.11 -8.02
C LEU A 225 9.57 -0.69 -6.90
N ALA A 226 9.05 -1.88 -6.56
CA ALA A 226 9.64 -2.78 -5.57
C ALA A 226 10.89 -3.50 -6.10
N SER A 227 11.00 -3.70 -7.42
CA SER A 227 12.06 -4.47 -8.06
C SER A 227 13.36 -3.68 -8.24
N ASP A 228 14.44 -4.39 -8.59
CA ASP A 228 15.74 -3.77 -8.87
C ASP A 228 15.74 -3.02 -10.23
N GLU A 229 14.71 -3.21 -11.08
CA GLU A 229 14.51 -2.41 -12.31
C GLU A 229 14.32 -0.92 -12.01
N ALA A 230 13.77 -0.60 -10.82
CA ALA A 230 13.59 0.78 -10.34
C ALA A 230 14.77 1.27 -9.48
N SER A 231 15.97 0.70 -9.63
CA SER A 231 17.13 0.98 -8.75
C SER A 231 17.55 2.45 -8.70
N PHE A 232 17.26 3.23 -9.74
CA PHE A 232 17.55 4.68 -9.77
C PHE A 232 16.31 5.57 -9.64
N ILE A 233 15.18 4.98 -9.13
CA ILE A 233 13.90 5.66 -8.96
C ILE A 233 13.58 5.78 -7.47
N THR A 234 13.58 7.01 -6.94
CA THR A 234 13.15 7.33 -5.57
C THR A 234 12.47 8.68 -5.53
N GLY A 235 11.46 8.85 -4.69
CA GLY A 235 10.65 10.08 -4.58
C GLY A 235 9.66 10.28 -5.73
N THR A 236 9.47 9.27 -6.61
CA THR A 236 8.55 9.37 -7.75
C THR A 236 7.09 9.20 -7.34
N GLU A 237 6.23 9.70 -8.20
CA GLU A 237 4.78 9.59 -8.15
C GLU A 237 4.34 8.80 -9.39
N LEU A 238 4.05 7.51 -9.22
CA LEU A 238 3.57 6.67 -10.32
C LEU A 238 2.04 6.68 -10.34
N VAL A 239 1.48 7.36 -11.32
CA VAL A 239 0.03 7.42 -11.54
C VAL A 239 -0.42 6.21 -12.36
N ILE A 240 -1.51 5.55 -11.92
CA ILE A 240 -2.12 4.38 -12.59
C ILE A 240 -3.64 4.59 -12.56
N ASP A 241 -4.16 5.37 -13.50
CA ASP A 241 -5.51 5.92 -13.40
C ASP A 241 -6.31 5.90 -14.72
N GLY A 242 -5.77 5.31 -15.76
CA GLY A 242 -6.38 5.30 -17.08
C GLY A 242 -6.43 6.67 -17.75
N GLY A 243 -5.57 7.62 -17.32
CA GLY A 243 -5.45 8.97 -17.89
C GLY A 243 -6.34 10.01 -17.25
N TYR A 244 -6.83 9.77 -16.02
CA TYR A 244 -7.79 10.66 -15.34
C TYR A 244 -7.17 12.02 -14.95
N ILE A 245 -5.90 12.10 -14.49
CA ILE A 245 -5.20 13.33 -14.12
C ILE A 245 -4.08 13.67 -15.08
#